data_d8754979b3cfb627551ce5082ca79a5f
#
_entry.id   d8754979b3cfb627551ce5082ca79a5f
#
_cell.length_a   1.000
_cell.length_b   1.000
_cell.length_c   1.000
_cell.angle_alpha   90.00
_cell.angle_beta   90.00
_cell.angle_gamma   90.00
#
_symmetry.space_group_name_H-M   'P 1'
#
loop_
_entity.id
_entity.type
_entity.pdbx_description
1 polymer ?
#
loop_
_entity_poly.entity_id
_entity_poly.type
_entity_poly.pdbx_seq_one_letter_code
_entity_poly.pdbx_strand_id
1 'polypeptide(L)'
;GDVYKRQIRAVEEAAESKPRMENFITRFARVYTPAVMVLTLLVAVIPPLMGLGEWKEWIHRGLLLLVISCPCALVLSVPLTFFAGLARQSSNGVMLKAANVMEMLCGVKAVALDKTGTITRGNFVVTKAECEDGFEEAELIELAAALEAKSTHPIAHAIVSAANGAYAADSMEEVAGCGVKGSVNGKTVLAGNSKHMKKENISYREHAERGTTVYVAVDGKYAGCIVIDDTIKPQSKEACLLYTSPSPRDTR
;
A
#
# COMPACT_ATOMS: atom_id res chain seq x y z
N GLY A 1 12.07 19.27 -10.13
CA GLY A 1 11.03 19.60 -11.14
C GLY A 1 10.18 18.43 -11.59
N ASP A 2 10.72 17.23 -11.79
CA ASP A 2 10.00 16.11 -12.42
C ASP A 2 8.99 15.40 -11.47
N VAL A 3 9.33 15.29 -10.20
CA VAL A 3 8.44 14.69 -9.18
C VAL A 3 7.17 15.53 -9.00
N TYR A 4 7.32 16.85 -8.96
CA TYR A 4 6.22 17.79 -8.81
C TYR A 4 5.27 17.76 -10.03
N LYS A 5 5.82 17.68 -11.25
CA LYS A 5 5.03 17.52 -12.48
C LYS A 5 4.25 16.21 -12.52
N ARG A 6 4.84 15.11 -12.03
CA ARG A 6 4.15 13.81 -11.92
C ARG A 6 3.03 13.85 -10.90
N GLN A 7 3.22 14.56 -9.79
CA GLN A 7 2.18 14.73 -8.77
C GLN A 7 1.00 15.55 -9.31
N ILE A 8 1.26 16.66 -10.02
CA ILE A 8 0.20 17.46 -10.64
C ILE A 8 -0.56 16.65 -11.68
N ARG A 9 0.13 15.94 -12.58
CA ARG A 9 -0.54 15.07 -13.56
C ARG A 9 -1.38 13.98 -12.93
N ALA A 10 -0.91 13.34 -11.86
CA ALA A 10 -1.67 12.33 -11.13
C ALA A 10 -2.94 12.93 -10.48
N VAL A 11 -2.91 14.18 -10.04
CA VAL A 11 -4.08 14.88 -9.51
C VAL A 11 -5.04 15.28 -10.63
N GLU A 12 -4.53 15.76 -11.77
CA GLU A 12 -5.35 16.10 -12.94
C GLU A 12 -6.04 14.85 -13.52
N GLU A 13 -5.32 13.74 -13.71
CA GLU A 13 -5.88 12.46 -14.16
C GLU A 13 -6.92 11.89 -13.18
N ALA A 14 -6.69 12.06 -11.87
CA ALA A 14 -7.65 11.66 -10.85
C ALA A 14 -8.93 12.52 -10.87
N ALA A 15 -8.80 13.83 -11.15
CA ALA A 15 -9.93 14.73 -11.27
C ALA A 15 -10.76 14.50 -12.56
N GLU A 16 -10.13 14.04 -13.66
CA GLU A 16 -10.82 13.72 -14.91
C GLU A 16 -11.53 12.37 -14.90
N SER A 17 -11.17 11.47 -13.99
CA SER A 17 -11.76 10.13 -13.91
C SER A 17 -13.14 10.14 -13.26
N LYS A 18 -14.18 10.39 -14.05
CA LYS A 18 -15.57 10.34 -13.58
C LYS A 18 -16.00 8.91 -13.25
N PRO A 19 -16.73 8.68 -12.14
CA PRO A 19 -17.34 7.39 -11.84
C PRO A 19 -18.27 6.91 -12.96
N ARG A 20 -18.34 5.60 -13.18
CA ARG A 20 -19.25 5.03 -14.20
C ARG A 20 -20.71 5.37 -13.92
N MET A 21 -21.08 5.45 -12.65
CA MET A 21 -22.42 5.81 -12.21
C MET A 21 -22.77 7.25 -12.59
N GLU A 22 -21.84 8.21 -12.54
CA GLU A 22 -22.05 9.59 -12.99
C GLU A 22 -22.29 9.64 -14.50
N ASN A 23 -21.55 8.85 -15.27
CA ASN A 23 -21.75 8.69 -16.71
C ASN A 23 -23.12 8.07 -17.02
N PHE A 24 -23.59 7.12 -16.21
CA PHE A 24 -24.91 6.52 -16.33
C PHE A 24 -26.02 7.58 -16.10
N ILE A 25 -25.92 8.37 -15.06
CA ILE A 25 -26.88 9.45 -14.77
C ILE A 25 -26.93 10.45 -15.90
N THR A 26 -25.79 10.88 -16.43
CA THR A 26 -25.71 11.80 -17.56
C THR A 26 -26.38 11.23 -18.81
N ARG A 27 -26.16 9.93 -19.10
CA ARG A 27 -26.80 9.24 -20.22
C ARG A 27 -28.30 9.09 -20.01
N PHE A 28 -28.73 8.74 -18.81
CA PHE A 28 -30.14 8.65 -18.43
C PHE A 28 -30.83 10.00 -18.59
N ALA A 29 -30.27 11.08 -18.03
CA ALA A 29 -30.84 12.40 -18.12
C ALA A 29 -30.98 12.89 -19.56
N ARG A 30 -30.05 12.54 -20.45
CA ARG A 30 -30.09 12.91 -21.89
C ARG A 30 -31.31 12.36 -22.62
N VAL A 31 -31.82 11.19 -22.22
CA VAL A 31 -33.01 10.55 -22.81
C VAL A 31 -34.27 10.91 -22.03
N TYR A 32 -34.17 10.83 -20.71
CA TYR A 32 -35.31 11.06 -19.82
C TYR A 32 -35.87 12.48 -19.91
N THR A 33 -35.03 13.49 -19.91
CA THR A 33 -35.46 14.89 -19.92
C THR A 33 -36.25 15.25 -21.18
N PRO A 34 -35.79 14.96 -22.42
CA PRO A 34 -36.60 15.20 -23.61
C PRO A 34 -37.90 14.41 -23.63
N ALA A 35 -37.87 13.16 -23.14
CA ALA A 35 -39.09 12.31 -23.11
C ALA A 35 -40.17 12.91 -22.19
N VAL A 36 -39.78 13.39 -20.99
CA VAL A 36 -40.70 14.07 -20.07
C VAL A 36 -41.20 15.40 -20.65
N MET A 37 -40.34 16.16 -21.32
CA MET A 37 -40.75 17.42 -21.98
C MET A 37 -41.80 17.16 -23.06
N VAL A 38 -41.59 16.16 -23.91
CA VAL A 38 -42.56 15.77 -24.96
C VAL A 38 -43.87 15.30 -24.32
N LEU A 39 -43.82 14.47 -23.29
CA LEU A 39 -45.02 14.02 -22.57
C LEU A 39 -45.78 15.17 -21.94
N THR A 40 -45.07 16.09 -21.30
CA THR A 40 -45.66 17.29 -20.71
C THR A 40 -46.39 18.15 -21.77
N LEU A 41 -45.75 18.33 -22.94
CA LEU A 41 -46.34 19.09 -24.05
C LEU A 41 -47.61 18.38 -24.56
N LEU A 42 -47.58 17.04 -24.73
CA LEU A 42 -48.74 16.28 -25.15
C LEU A 42 -49.90 16.43 -24.16
N VAL A 43 -49.64 16.31 -22.85
CA VAL A 43 -50.63 16.49 -21.78
C VAL A 43 -51.20 17.90 -21.73
N ALA A 44 -50.41 18.90 -22.02
CA ALA A 44 -50.85 20.30 -22.00
C ALA A 44 -51.67 20.68 -23.24
N VAL A 45 -51.42 20.05 -24.40
CA VAL A 45 -51.99 20.48 -25.69
C VAL A 45 -53.14 19.56 -26.17
N ILE A 46 -53.00 18.26 -26.09
CA ILE A 46 -53.98 17.33 -26.69
C ILE A 46 -55.38 17.45 -26.06
N PRO A 47 -55.57 17.43 -24.73
CA PRO A 47 -56.90 17.45 -24.15
C PRO A 47 -57.68 18.71 -24.42
N PRO A 48 -57.10 19.94 -24.34
CA PRO A 48 -57.82 21.17 -24.71
C PRO A 48 -58.22 21.20 -26.19
N LEU A 49 -57.36 20.67 -27.09
CA LEU A 49 -57.69 20.56 -28.51
C LEU A 49 -58.88 19.59 -28.77
N MET A 50 -59.02 18.57 -27.92
CA MET A 50 -60.16 17.63 -27.97
C MET A 50 -61.42 18.18 -27.25
N GLY A 51 -61.38 19.42 -26.73
CA GLY A 51 -62.49 20.00 -26.01
C GLY A 51 -62.73 19.48 -24.60
N LEU A 52 -61.75 18.81 -23.99
CA LEU A 52 -61.83 18.19 -22.66
C LEU A 52 -61.55 19.18 -21.48
N GLY A 53 -61.76 20.49 -21.66
CA GLY A 53 -61.57 21.47 -20.61
C GLY A 53 -60.79 22.71 -21.05
N GLU A 54 -60.54 23.60 -20.09
CA GLU A 54 -59.86 24.88 -20.35
C GLU A 54 -58.34 24.71 -20.51
N TRP A 55 -57.72 25.49 -21.39
CA TRP A 55 -56.27 25.54 -21.63
C TRP A 55 -55.48 25.78 -20.36
N LYS A 56 -55.96 26.70 -19.50
CA LYS A 56 -55.29 27.05 -18.25
C LYS A 56 -55.12 25.88 -17.33
N GLU A 57 -56.14 25.03 -17.23
CA GLU A 57 -56.09 23.84 -16.36
C GLU A 57 -55.11 22.80 -16.86
N TRP A 58 -55.10 22.48 -18.14
CA TRP A 58 -54.21 21.47 -18.73
C TRP A 58 -52.75 21.94 -18.79
N ILE A 59 -52.51 23.24 -19.01
CA ILE A 59 -51.15 23.80 -18.86
C ILE A 59 -50.67 23.63 -17.43
N HIS A 60 -51.51 23.94 -16.44
CA HIS A 60 -51.14 23.76 -15.02
C HIS A 60 -50.84 22.30 -14.69
N ARG A 61 -51.63 21.34 -15.17
CA ARG A 61 -51.40 19.92 -15.00
C ARG A 61 -50.09 19.48 -15.68
N GLY A 62 -49.80 19.96 -16.85
CA GLY A 62 -48.54 19.71 -17.55
C GLY A 62 -47.33 20.22 -16.76
N LEU A 63 -47.40 21.44 -16.23
CA LEU A 63 -46.33 22.00 -15.38
C LEU A 63 -46.14 21.20 -14.10
N LEU A 64 -47.21 20.75 -13.45
CA LEU A 64 -47.11 19.86 -12.29
C LEU A 64 -46.43 18.53 -12.65
N LEU A 65 -46.80 17.95 -13.79
CA LEU A 65 -46.16 16.72 -14.28
C LEU A 65 -44.64 16.94 -14.47
N LEU A 66 -44.22 18.05 -15.03
CA LEU A 66 -42.82 18.37 -15.25
C LEU A 66 -42.04 18.46 -13.92
N VAL A 67 -42.61 19.13 -12.90
CA VAL A 67 -42.00 19.28 -11.58
C VAL A 67 -41.90 17.95 -10.85
N ILE A 68 -42.97 17.14 -10.83
CA ILE A 68 -43.00 15.84 -10.14
C ILE A 68 -42.08 14.84 -10.82
N SER A 69 -41.93 14.90 -12.14
CA SER A 69 -41.09 14.01 -12.92
C SER A 69 -39.59 14.34 -12.84
N CYS A 70 -39.19 15.36 -12.06
CA CYS A 70 -37.79 15.70 -11.88
C CYS A 70 -37.04 14.59 -11.10
N PRO A 71 -35.99 13.94 -11.64
CA PRO A 71 -35.20 12.92 -10.93
C PRO A 71 -34.18 13.53 -9.96
N CYS A 72 -34.54 14.67 -9.30
CA CYS A 72 -33.62 15.46 -8.48
C CYS A 72 -32.99 14.64 -7.33
N ALA A 73 -33.79 13.76 -6.73
CA ALA A 73 -33.28 12.88 -5.68
C ALA A 73 -32.20 11.92 -6.20
N LEU A 74 -32.35 11.35 -7.40
CA LEU A 74 -31.36 10.45 -8.01
C LEU A 74 -30.06 11.20 -8.34
N VAL A 75 -30.17 12.41 -8.91
CA VAL A 75 -29.03 13.22 -9.32
C VAL A 75 -28.20 13.69 -8.12
N LEU A 76 -28.85 13.99 -7.00
CA LEU A 76 -28.19 14.44 -5.77
C LEU A 76 -27.65 13.27 -4.93
N SER A 77 -28.37 12.15 -4.84
CA SER A 77 -28.03 11.05 -3.94
C SER A 77 -26.74 10.35 -4.34
N VAL A 78 -26.44 10.23 -5.64
CA VAL A 78 -25.24 9.52 -6.11
C VAL A 78 -23.95 10.23 -5.73
N PRO A 79 -23.74 11.53 -6.06
CA PRO A 79 -22.55 12.25 -5.59
C PRO A 79 -22.42 12.24 -4.06
N LEU A 80 -23.53 12.45 -3.35
CA LEU A 80 -23.53 12.45 -1.89
C LEU A 80 -23.06 11.11 -1.31
N THR A 81 -23.48 9.99 -1.90
CA THR A 81 -23.05 8.66 -1.49
C THR A 81 -21.55 8.47 -1.69
N PHE A 82 -21.00 8.92 -2.82
CA PHE A 82 -19.55 8.86 -3.05
C PHE A 82 -18.77 9.72 -2.06
N PHE A 83 -19.23 10.95 -1.80
CA PHE A 83 -18.59 11.83 -0.81
C PHE A 83 -18.62 11.22 0.60
N ALA A 84 -19.77 10.68 1.02
CA ALA A 84 -19.90 10.02 2.31
C ALA A 84 -18.99 8.78 2.39
N GLY A 85 -18.91 7.99 1.32
CA GLY A 85 -18.03 6.84 1.21
C GLY A 85 -16.55 7.22 1.31
N LEU A 86 -16.10 8.24 0.57
CA LEU A 86 -14.73 8.76 0.63
C LEU A 86 -14.38 9.28 2.03
N ALA A 87 -15.27 10.05 2.64
CA ALA A 87 -15.09 10.56 4.00
C ALA A 87 -14.96 9.41 5.02
N ARG A 88 -15.80 8.39 4.91
CA ARG A 88 -15.75 7.20 5.77
C ARG A 88 -14.45 6.41 5.60
N GLN A 89 -13.98 6.22 4.37
CA GLN A 89 -12.70 5.54 4.12
C GLN A 89 -11.52 6.36 4.67
N SER A 90 -11.53 7.67 4.46
CA SER A 90 -10.50 8.57 5.00
C SER A 90 -10.45 8.50 6.53
N SER A 91 -11.59 8.47 7.22
CA SER A 91 -11.64 8.32 8.68
C SER A 91 -11.10 6.97 9.18
N ASN A 92 -11.09 5.95 8.33
CA ASN A 92 -10.48 4.64 8.60
C ASN A 92 -9.00 4.58 8.19
N GLY A 93 -8.38 5.70 7.82
CA GLY A 93 -6.98 5.76 7.39
C GLY A 93 -6.73 5.33 5.93
N VAL A 94 -7.79 5.13 5.12
CA VAL A 94 -7.67 4.75 3.72
C VAL A 94 -7.95 5.97 2.83
N MET A 95 -6.92 6.50 2.19
CA MET A 95 -7.05 7.60 1.24
C MET A 95 -7.25 7.08 -0.18
N LEU A 96 -8.45 7.24 -0.72
CA LEU A 96 -8.76 6.94 -2.11
C LEU A 96 -8.45 8.16 -2.98
N LYS A 97 -7.73 7.95 -4.07
CA LYS A 97 -7.31 9.04 -4.98
C LYS A 97 -8.46 9.59 -5.81
N ALA A 98 -9.50 8.80 -6.07
CA ALA A 98 -10.64 9.21 -6.88
C ALA A 98 -11.89 8.38 -6.53
N ALA A 99 -13.07 8.91 -6.81
CA ALA A 99 -14.36 8.25 -6.53
C ALA A 99 -14.57 6.96 -7.35
N ASN A 100 -14.05 6.90 -8.59
CA ASN A 100 -14.12 5.71 -9.43
C ASN A 100 -13.36 4.50 -8.84
N VAL A 101 -12.35 4.74 -7.99
CA VAL A 101 -11.62 3.68 -7.30
C VAL A 101 -12.55 2.87 -6.38
N MET A 102 -13.54 3.51 -5.75
CA MET A 102 -14.54 2.81 -4.94
C MET A 102 -15.36 1.80 -5.77
N GLU A 103 -15.77 2.19 -6.98
CA GLU A 103 -16.48 1.26 -7.89
C GLU A 103 -15.57 0.12 -8.35
N MET A 104 -14.29 0.42 -8.62
CA MET A 104 -13.32 -0.60 -9.04
C MET A 104 -13.06 -1.62 -7.94
N LEU A 105 -13.00 -1.19 -6.67
CA LEU A 105 -12.81 -2.07 -5.52
C LEU A 105 -13.91 -3.13 -5.40
N CYS A 106 -15.15 -2.80 -5.78
CA CYS A 106 -16.26 -3.77 -5.80
C CYS A 106 -16.06 -4.92 -6.79
N GLY A 107 -15.23 -4.73 -7.81
CA GLY A 107 -14.92 -5.72 -8.85
C GLY A 107 -13.61 -6.49 -8.66
N VAL A 108 -12.87 -6.22 -7.58
CA VAL A 108 -11.59 -6.87 -7.32
C VAL A 108 -11.80 -8.35 -7.00
N LYS A 109 -11.11 -9.22 -7.74
CA LYS A 109 -11.17 -10.69 -7.57
C LYS A 109 -9.91 -11.27 -6.97
N ALA A 110 -8.78 -10.56 -7.07
CA ALA A 110 -7.49 -10.98 -6.53
C ALA A 110 -6.71 -9.77 -6.04
N VAL A 111 -5.97 -9.93 -4.97
CA VAL A 111 -5.12 -8.90 -4.37
C VAL A 111 -3.69 -9.44 -4.30
N ALA A 112 -2.75 -8.72 -4.90
CA ALA A 112 -1.32 -8.95 -4.74
C ALA A 112 -0.77 -7.94 -3.75
N LEU A 113 -0.15 -8.44 -2.68
CA LEU A 113 0.42 -7.61 -1.62
C LEU A 113 1.94 -7.66 -1.69
N ASP A 114 2.58 -6.49 -1.66
CA ASP A 114 4.03 -6.43 -1.47
C ASP A 114 4.39 -6.81 -0.03
N LYS A 115 5.58 -7.38 0.16
CA LYS A 115 6.05 -7.82 1.48
C LYS A 115 6.48 -6.59 2.31
N THR A 116 7.50 -5.87 1.81
CA THR A 116 8.24 -4.88 2.60
C THR A 116 7.47 -3.56 2.75
N GLY A 117 7.23 -3.13 3.99
CA GLY A 117 6.46 -1.91 4.27
C GLY A 117 4.95 -2.06 4.14
N THR A 118 4.44 -3.12 3.47
CA THR A 118 3.01 -3.43 3.33
C THR A 118 2.56 -4.48 4.35
N ILE A 119 3.03 -5.71 4.22
CA ILE A 119 2.78 -6.80 5.18
C ILE A 119 3.66 -6.63 6.41
N THR A 120 4.89 -6.17 6.21
CA THR A 120 5.88 -5.90 7.23
C THR A 120 5.97 -4.40 7.53
N ARG A 121 6.68 -4.05 8.59
CA ARG A 121 6.86 -2.64 9.01
C ARG A 121 7.92 -1.90 8.20
N GLY A 122 8.77 -2.62 7.47
CA GLY A 122 9.98 -2.08 6.86
C GLY A 122 11.11 -1.83 7.86
N ASN A 123 10.96 -2.37 9.08
CA ASN A 123 11.96 -2.29 10.14
C ASN A 123 12.70 -3.62 10.22
N PHE A 124 13.95 -3.61 9.81
CA PHE A 124 14.84 -4.74 9.96
C PHE A 124 15.27 -4.86 11.42
N VAL A 125 15.18 -6.07 11.96
CA VAL A 125 15.64 -6.40 13.33
C VAL A 125 16.44 -7.68 13.31
N VAL A 126 17.40 -7.79 14.21
CA VAL A 126 18.10 -9.05 14.47
C VAL A 126 17.11 -9.99 15.13
N THR A 127 16.84 -11.12 14.46
CA THR A 127 15.90 -12.14 14.96
C THR A 127 16.62 -13.30 15.62
N LYS A 128 17.85 -13.58 15.22
CA LYS A 128 18.65 -14.69 15.72
C LYS A 128 20.13 -14.41 15.46
N ALA A 129 20.99 -14.81 16.37
CA ALA A 129 22.42 -14.95 16.11
C ALA A 129 22.83 -16.39 16.39
N GLU A 130 23.57 -17.00 15.50
CA GLU A 130 24.11 -18.34 15.65
C GLU A 130 25.64 -18.25 15.70
N CYS A 131 26.22 -18.73 16.78
CA CYS A 131 27.66 -18.69 17.01
C CYS A 131 28.28 -20.05 16.84
N GLU A 132 29.50 -20.08 16.36
CA GLU A 132 30.37 -21.27 16.42
C GLU A 132 31.05 -21.34 17.80
N ASP A 133 31.61 -22.53 18.10
CA ASP A 133 32.26 -22.80 19.38
C ASP A 133 33.35 -21.77 19.72
N GLY A 134 33.22 -21.13 20.89
CA GLY A 134 34.15 -20.14 21.39
C GLY A 134 33.71 -18.68 21.22
N PHE A 135 32.53 -18.41 20.68
CA PHE A 135 31.95 -17.06 20.58
C PHE A 135 30.61 -17.00 21.30
N GLU A 136 30.32 -15.84 21.90
CA GLU A 136 29.04 -15.55 22.48
C GLU A 136 28.19 -14.70 21.53
N GLU A 137 26.87 -14.87 21.56
CA GLU A 137 25.91 -14.13 20.70
C GLU A 137 26.07 -12.60 20.87
N ALA A 138 26.21 -12.13 22.12
CA ALA A 138 26.39 -10.73 22.40
C ALA A 138 27.71 -10.20 21.79
N GLU A 139 28.84 -10.94 21.92
CA GLU A 139 30.13 -10.56 21.34
C GLU A 139 30.05 -10.49 19.80
N LEU A 140 29.37 -11.47 19.17
CA LEU A 140 29.21 -11.52 17.72
C LEU A 140 28.47 -10.26 17.20
N ILE A 141 27.37 -9.89 17.88
CA ILE A 141 26.58 -8.71 17.51
C ILE A 141 27.40 -7.43 17.71
N GLU A 142 28.11 -7.32 18.82
CA GLU A 142 28.95 -6.14 19.12
C GLU A 142 30.09 -5.95 18.11
N LEU A 143 30.77 -7.03 17.70
CA LEU A 143 31.84 -6.98 16.69
C LEU A 143 31.30 -6.55 15.32
N ALA A 144 30.16 -7.09 14.92
CA ALA A 144 29.50 -6.69 13.67
C ALA A 144 29.02 -5.24 13.72
N ALA A 145 28.41 -4.82 14.83
CA ALA A 145 27.91 -3.46 15.04
C ALA A 145 29.02 -2.42 15.00
N ALA A 146 30.18 -2.73 15.58
CA ALA A 146 31.34 -1.84 15.54
C ALA A 146 31.78 -1.53 14.11
N LEU A 147 31.78 -2.53 13.21
CA LEU A 147 32.09 -2.33 11.80
C LEU A 147 31.00 -1.58 11.03
N GLU A 148 29.74 -1.88 11.32
CA GLU A 148 28.58 -1.34 10.61
C GLU A 148 28.15 0.06 11.15
N ALA A 149 28.78 0.56 12.21
CA ALA A 149 28.39 1.80 12.88
C ALA A 149 28.34 3.06 11.96
N LYS A 150 29.13 3.06 10.88
CA LYS A 150 29.17 4.17 9.90
C LYS A 150 28.36 3.88 8.62
N SER A 151 27.80 2.70 8.49
CA SER A 151 27.02 2.30 7.32
C SER A 151 25.62 2.89 7.36
N THR A 152 25.12 3.36 6.21
CA THR A 152 23.74 3.86 6.06
C THR A 152 22.77 2.77 5.62
N HIS A 153 23.23 1.53 5.51
CA HIS A 153 22.40 0.42 5.04
C HIS A 153 21.37 0.02 6.11
N PRO A 154 20.11 -0.27 5.77
CA PRO A 154 19.07 -0.68 6.74
C PRO A 154 19.45 -1.88 7.60
N ILE A 155 20.20 -2.85 7.03
CA ILE A 155 20.70 -4.03 7.74
C ILE A 155 21.74 -3.63 8.80
N ALA A 156 22.63 -2.70 8.47
CA ALA A 156 23.61 -2.16 9.41
C ALA A 156 22.94 -1.50 10.61
N HIS A 157 21.92 -0.66 10.35
CA HIS A 157 21.13 -0.07 11.42
C HIS A 157 20.46 -1.09 12.33
N ALA A 158 20.01 -2.23 11.79
CA ALA A 158 19.43 -3.30 12.58
C ALA A 158 20.44 -3.93 13.52
N ILE A 159 21.67 -4.20 13.05
CA ILE A 159 22.76 -4.76 13.85
C ILE A 159 23.19 -3.77 14.93
N VAL A 160 23.42 -2.51 14.56
CA VAL A 160 23.83 -1.45 15.49
C VAL A 160 22.77 -1.22 16.58
N SER A 161 21.48 -1.31 16.23
CA SER A 161 20.38 -1.15 17.20
C SER A 161 20.24 -2.33 18.15
N ALA A 162 20.77 -3.51 17.80
CA ALA A 162 20.76 -4.72 18.63
C ALA A 162 21.98 -4.79 19.56
N ALA A 163 23.02 -4.02 19.30
CA ALA A 163 24.22 -3.93 20.12
C ALA A 163 24.08 -2.93 21.27
N ASN A 164 24.88 -3.09 22.30
CA ASN A 164 24.96 -2.18 23.42
C ASN A 164 26.02 -1.06 23.22
N GLY A 165 26.77 -1.13 22.12
CA GLY A 165 27.79 -0.15 21.78
C GLY A 165 29.11 -0.31 22.58
N ALA A 166 29.43 -1.52 22.99
CA ALA A 166 30.60 -1.81 23.79
C ALA A 166 31.92 -1.68 23.01
N TYR A 167 31.88 -1.86 21.68
CA TYR A 167 33.06 -1.88 20.83
C TYR A 167 33.04 -0.76 19.79
N ALA A 168 34.26 -0.31 19.42
CA ALA A 168 34.46 0.62 18.32
C ALA A 168 35.47 0.03 17.32
N ALA A 169 35.25 0.29 16.05
CA ALA A 169 36.17 -0.14 15.01
C ALA A 169 37.40 0.82 14.95
N ASP A 170 38.58 0.24 14.99
CA ASP A 170 39.83 0.94 14.79
C ASP A 170 40.05 1.35 13.33
N SER A 171 39.66 0.43 12.43
CA SER A 171 39.67 0.64 10.98
C SER A 171 38.48 -0.08 10.32
N MET A 172 38.01 0.46 9.21
CA MET A 172 36.91 -0.14 8.47
C MET A 172 37.09 0.12 6.97
N GLU A 173 36.89 -0.93 6.18
CA GLU A 173 36.89 -0.90 4.72
C GLU A 173 35.60 -1.56 4.22
N GLU A 174 34.87 -0.84 3.35
CA GLU A 174 33.68 -1.39 2.71
C GLU A 174 34.06 -2.13 1.43
N VAL A 175 33.67 -3.39 1.33
CA VAL A 175 33.85 -4.23 0.14
C VAL A 175 32.54 -4.23 -0.66
N ALA A 176 32.51 -3.48 -1.75
CA ALA A 176 31.32 -3.26 -2.55
C ALA A 176 30.59 -4.58 -2.91
N GLY A 177 29.32 -4.65 -2.53
CA GLY A 177 28.44 -5.80 -2.79
C GLY A 177 28.75 -7.07 -1.97
N CYS A 178 29.67 -6.98 -1.00
CA CYS A 178 30.08 -8.10 -0.14
C CYS A 178 29.82 -7.84 1.34
N GLY A 179 30.15 -6.68 1.85
CA GLY A 179 30.05 -6.31 3.26
C GLY A 179 31.21 -5.43 3.72
N VAL A 180 31.56 -5.50 4.99
CA VAL A 180 32.60 -4.68 5.62
C VAL A 180 33.68 -5.54 6.26
N LYS A 181 34.92 -5.05 6.27
CA LYS A 181 36.09 -5.68 6.91
C LYS A 181 36.82 -4.60 7.70
N GLY A 182 37.37 -4.95 8.84
CA GLY A 182 38.12 -3.98 9.63
C GLY A 182 38.76 -4.57 10.87
N SER A 183 39.28 -3.71 11.73
CA SER A 183 39.87 -4.11 13.02
C SER A 183 38.98 -3.59 14.16
N VAL A 184 38.71 -4.47 15.12
CA VAL A 184 37.93 -4.18 16.32
C VAL A 184 38.69 -4.79 17.51
N ASN A 185 39.14 -3.98 18.45
CA ASN A 185 39.91 -4.43 19.60
C ASN A 185 41.15 -5.25 19.22
N GLY A 186 41.83 -4.91 18.13
CA GLY A 186 43.03 -5.60 17.64
C GLY A 186 42.74 -6.94 16.92
N LYS A 187 41.49 -7.37 16.82
CA LYS A 187 41.06 -8.54 16.03
C LYS A 187 40.63 -8.09 14.62
N THR A 188 41.00 -8.85 13.60
CA THR A 188 40.47 -8.63 12.25
C THR A 188 39.06 -9.19 12.16
N VAL A 189 38.07 -8.35 11.96
CA VAL A 189 36.65 -8.73 11.87
C VAL A 189 36.14 -8.49 10.46
N LEU A 190 35.31 -9.39 9.98
CA LEU A 190 34.64 -9.35 8.69
C LEU A 190 33.14 -9.60 8.92
N ALA A 191 32.30 -8.70 8.41
CA ALA A 191 30.86 -8.87 8.41
C ALA A 191 30.33 -8.70 6.98
N GLY A 192 29.55 -9.70 6.47
CA GLY A 192 29.06 -9.61 5.10
C GLY A 192 28.28 -10.82 4.65
N ASN A 193 28.00 -10.88 3.35
CA ASN A 193 27.26 -11.96 2.73
C ASN A 193 28.16 -13.17 2.42
N SER A 194 27.55 -14.26 1.91
CA SER A 194 28.27 -15.50 1.54
C SER A 194 29.36 -15.26 0.50
N LYS A 195 29.24 -14.25 -0.38
CA LYS A 195 30.26 -13.92 -1.37
C LYS A 195 31.53 -13.39 -0.68
N HIS A 196 31.36 -12.64 0.41
CA HIS A 196 32.49 -12.12 1.17
C HIS A 196 33.30 -13.26 1.83
N MET A 197 32.60 -14.23 2.43
CA MET A 197 33.25 -15.44 3.00
C MET A 197 34.02 -16.20 1.95
N LYS A 198 33.43 -16.43 0.77
CA LYS A 198 34.08 -17.11 -0.34
C LYS A 198 35.31 -16.36 -0.87
N LYS A 199 35.23 -15.02 -0.97
CA LYS A 199 36.35 -14.19 -1.45
C LYS A 199 37.56 -14.23 -0.53
N GLU A 200 37.34 -14.32 0.77
CA GLU A 200 38.38 -14.43 1.80
C GLU A 200 38.76 -15.88 2.10
N ASN A 201 38.25 -16.85 1.35
CA ASN A 201 38.48 -18.27 1.54
C ASN A 201 38.14 -18.79 2.94
N ILE A 202 37.13 -18.22 3.58
CA ILE A 202 36.67 -18.65 4.91
C ILE A 202 35.58 -19.71 4.73
N SER A 203 35.81 -20.89 5.35
CA SER A 203 34.81 -21.95 5.43
C SER A 203 33.69 -21.49 6.38
N TYR A 204 32.44 -21.50 5.94
CA TYR A 204 31.30 -21.09 6.73
C TYR A 204 30.16 -22.09 6.58
N ARG A 205 29.27 -22.13 7.56
CA ARG A 205 28.04 -22.90 7.51
C ARG A 205 26.93 -22.09 6.82
N GLU A 206 26.38 -22.64 5.74
CA GLU A 206 25.28 -21.94 5.03
C GLU A 206 24.00 -22.02 5.86
N HIS A 207 23.42 -20.85 6.11
CA HIS A 207 22.16 -20.73 6.85
C HIS A 207 20.99 -20.71 5.86
N ALA A 208 20.08 -21.69 6.00
CA ALA A 208 18.97 -21.91 5.05
C ALA A 208 17.63 -21.29 5.51
N GLU A 209 17.58 -20.60 6.65
CA GLU A 209 16.35 -20.00 7.16
C GLU A 209 15.97 -18.73 6.40
N ARG A 210 14.71 -18.30 6.56
CA ARG A 210 14.21 -17.07 5.95
C ARG A 210 14.83 -15.85 6.62
N GLY A 211 15.20 -14.86 5.84
CA GLY A 211 15.80 -13.62 6.30
C GLY A 211 17.06 -13.27 5.54
N THR A 212 17.62 -12.10 5.85
CA THR A 212 18.93 -11.70 5.36
C THR A 212 19.99 -12.14 6.37
N THR A 213 20.94 -12.98 5.95
CA THR A 213 22.00 -13.48 6.81
C THR A 213 23.27 -12.68 6.60
N VAL A 214 23.82 -12.14 7.68
CA VAL A 214 25.15 -11.53 7.74
C VAL A 214 26.08 -12.51 8.43
N TYR A 215 27.08 -12.98 7.71
CA TYR A 215 28.10 -13.88 8.23
C TYR A 215 29.22 -13.06 8.86
N VAL A 216 29.70 -13.50 10.01
CA VAL A 216 30.77 -12.82 10.74
C VAL A 216 31.96 -13.76 10.86
N ALA A 217 33.15 -13.24 10.59
CA ALA A 217 34.41 -13.96 10.80
C ALA A 217 35.38 -13.09 11.60
N VAL A 218 36.17 -13.73 12.44
CA VAL A 218 37.20 -13.13 13.31
C VAL A 218 38.51 -13.82 13.08
N ASP A 219 39.56 -13.06 12.79
CA ASP A 219 40.92 -13.53 12.51
C ASP A 219 40.97 -14.68 11.47
N GLY A 220 40.15 -14.52 10.41
CA GLY A 220 40.08 -15.48 9.33
C GLY A 220 39.31 -16.78 9.65
N LYS A 221 38.67 -16.88 10.81
CA LYS A 221 37.81 -18.00 11.20
C LYS A 221 36.36 -17.59 11.24
N TYR A 222 35.46 -18.44 10.78
CA TYR A 222 34.03 -18.21 10.89
C TYR A 222 33.61 -18.19 12.36
N ALA A 223 32.99 -17.11 12.78
CA ALA A 223 32.54 -16.90 14.15
C ALA A 223 31.05 -17.17 14.33
N GLY A 224 30.28 -16.97 13.24
CA GLY A 224 28.83 -17.19 13.28
C GLY A 224 28.07 -16.36 12.25
N CYS A 225 26.75 -16.35 12.37
CA CYS A 225 25.91 -15.55 11.52
C CYS A 225 24.81 -14.81 12.32
N ILE A 226 24.42 -13.67 11.80
CA ILE A 226 23.34 -12.83 12.32
C ILE A 226 22.21 -12.86 11.29
N VAL A 227 21.02 -13.30 11.70
CA VAL A 227 19.82 -13.35 10.87
C VAL A 227 18.97 -12.11 11.14
N ILE A 228 18.68 -11.39 10.08
CA ILE A 228 17.93 -10.15 10.12
C ILE A 228 16.68 -10.33 9.28
N ASP A 229 15.53 -10.05 9.84
CA ASP A 229 14.26 -10.09 9.11
C ASP A 229 13.44 -8.85 9.40
N ASP A 230 12.47 -8.60 8.53
CA ASP A 230 11.54 -7.50 8.66
C ASP A 230 10.33 -7.92 9.49
N THR A 231 9.97 -7.09 10.47
CA THR A 231 8.87 -7.41 11.40
C THR A 231 7.52 -7.35 10.71
N ILE A 232 6.74 -8.42 10.84
CA ILE A 232 5.36 -8.49 10.34
C ILE A 232 4.48 -7.55 11.18
N LYS A 233 3.63 -6.76 10.53
CA LYS A 233 2.63 -5.94 11.24
C LYS A 233 1.63 -6.84 11.97
N PRO A 234 1.23 -6.51 13.22
CA PRO A 234 0.30 -7.35 13.98
C PRO A 234 -1.00 -7.65 13.24
N GLN A 235 -1.51 -6.70 12.47
CA GLN A 235 -2.77 -6.82 11.74
C GLN A 235 -2.64 -7.62 10.43
N SER A 236 -1.43 -7.87 9.93
CA SER A 236 -1.21 -8.51 8.62
C SER A 236 -1.72 -9.93 8.58
N LYS A 237 -1.61 -10.68 9.68
CA LYS A 237 -2.13 -12.04 9.78
C LYS A 237 -3.64 -12.07 9.62
N GLU A 238 -4.35 -11.21 10.33
CA GLU A 238 -5.80 -11.09 10.27
C GLU A 238 -6.26 -10.61 8.88
N ALA A 239 -5.61 -9.60 8.32
CA ALA A 239 -5.88 -9.10 6.97
C ALA A 239 -5.71 -10.20 5.91
N CYS A 240 -4.62 -10.98 5.96
CA CYS A 240 -4.42 -12.10 5.04
C CYS A 240 -5.51 -13.16 5.17
N LEU A 241 -5.96 -13.48 6.38
CA LEU A 241 -7.04 -14.43 6.61
C LEU A 241 -8.38 -13.95 6.03
N LEU A 242 -8.67 -12.64 6.11
CA LEU A 242 -9.87 -12.06 5.50
C LEU A 242 -9.90 -12.22 3.97
N TYR A 243 -8.74 -12.12 3.30
CA TYR A 243 -8.65 -12.32 1.85
C TYR A 243 -8.62 -13.78 1.42
N THR A 244 -8.24 -14.71 2.30
CA THR A 244 -8.13 -16.15 1.99
C THR A 244 -9.30 -16.96 2.52
N SER A 245 -10.11 -16.40 3.43
CA SER A 245 -11.33 -17.05 3.94
C SER A 245 -12.41 -17.03 2.86
N PRO A 246 -13.13 -18.14 2.61
CA PRO A 246 -14.24 -18.15 1.71
C PRO A 246 -15.31 -17.15 2.18
N SER A 247 -15.67 -16.21 1.30
CA SER A 247 -16.73 -15.26 1.59
C SER A 247 -18.05 -16.01 1.74
N PRO A 248 -18.96 -15.60 2.66
CA PRO A 248 -20.31 -16.13 2.72
C PRO A 248 -21.09 -16.01 1.41
N ARG A 249 -20.60 -15.23 0.45
CA ARG A 249 -21.16 -15.08 -0.91
C ARG A 249 -20.70 -16.16 -1.88
N ASP A 250 -19.58 -16.84 -1.60
CA ASP A 250 -18.99 -17.86 -2.47
C ASP A 250 -19.55 -19.26 -2.16
N THR A 251 -20.38 -19.38 -1.12
CA THR A 251 -21.04 -20.62 -0.68
C THR A 251 -22.49 -20.76 -1.20
N ARG A 252 -22.88 -19.98 -2.22
CA ARG A 252 -24.18 -20.10 -2.88
C ARG A 252 -24.07 -20.57 -4.31
#